data_bd93c41ca3dd4747f3c98a4a1a30c9b5
#
_entry.id   bd93c41ca3dd4747f3c98a4a1a30c9b5
#
_cell.length_a   1.000
_cell.length_b   1.000
_cell.length_c   1.000
_cell.angle_alpha   90.00
_cell.angle_beta   90.00
_cell.angle_gamma   90.00
#
_symmetry.space_group_name_H-M   'P 1'
#
loop_
_entity.id
_entity.type
_entity.pdbx_description
1 polymer ?
#
loop_
_entity_poly.entity_id
_entity_poly.type
_entity_poly.pdbx_seq_one_letter_code
_entity_poly.pdbx_strand_id
1 'polypeptide(L)'
;MGSRGALLLTLLLALGGLGKPGELGRCLQDWGLWGGREVEAARSSLLVPCRVAAGEAVVRSRERKEPCGHREMHSLVAGGVESARGRWPWQASLRLRRRHRCGGSLLSRRWVLSAAHCFRKHYYPSEWTVQLGELTSRPPFWNLRARRNRYKVQDIIVNPGAFGVIHNDVALLRLASSVAYNAHVQPVCVESSTFMFLHRRDCWVTGWGFIGSNGTHLPPPYKLREAQVTILNNTRCNYLFEQPSSRGMIQDSMFCAGAEDGSVDTCKGDSGGPLVCDKDGLWYQVGIVSWGMDCGQPNRPGVYTNISVYFHWIRRVMSHSTPRPSPSQLLLLLALLWAP
;
A
#
# COMPACT_ATOMS: atom_id res chain seq x y z
N MET A 1 -26.11 54.40 -12.46
CA MET A 1 -25.55 53.85 -11.23
C MET A 1 -26.69 53.17 -10.48
N GLY A 2 -26.72 51.86 -10.34
CA GLY A 2 -27.74 51.21 -9.53
C GLY A 2 -28.49 50.08 -10.21
N SER A 3 -27.84 48.91 -10.47
CA SER A 3 -28.53 47.60 -10.62
C SER A 3 -27.64 46.37 -10.47
N ARG A 4 -26.40 46.51 -10.06
CA ARG A 4 -25.46 45.38 -9.89
C ARG A 4 -25.31 44.89 -8.43
N GLY A 5 -25.93 45.61 -7.45
CA GLY A 5 -25.89 45.22 -6.02
C GLY A 5 -27.00 44.25 -5.58
N ALA A 6 -28.11 44.20 -6.31
CA ALA A 6 -29.28 43.43 -5.91
C ALA A 6 -29.21 41.93 -6.30
N LEU A 7 -28.42 41.58 -7.32
CA LEU A 7 -28.28 40.18 -7.76
C LEU A 7 -27.30 39.35 -6.90
N LEU A 8 -26.35 39.99 -6.23
CA LEU A 8 -25.42 39.31 -5.33
C LEU A 8 -26.05 38.96 -3.98
N LEU A 9 -27.03 39.74 -3.53
CA LEU A 9 -27.68 39.51 -2.23
C LEU A 9 -28.73 38.41 -2.28
N THR A 10 -29.32 38.14 -3.44
CA THR A 10 -30.30 37.06 -3.63
C THR A 10 -29.62 35.68 -3.79
N LEU A 11 -28.37 35.62 -4.22
CA LEU A 11 -27.63 34.34 -4.31
C LEU A 11 -27.09 33.89 -2.94
N LEU A 12 -26.85 34.81 -2.00
CA LEU A 12 -26.37 34.49 -0.65
C LEU A 12 -27.49 34.04 0.31
N LEU A 13 -28.73 34.33 0.02
CA LEU A 13 -29.90 33.94 0.84
C LEU A 13 -30.45 32.55 0.46
N ALA A 14 -30.06 31.99 -0.67
CA ALA A 14 -30.49 30.65 -1.11
C ALA A 14 -29.62 29.49 -0.58
N LEU A 15 -28.52 29.77 0.12
CA LEU A 15 -27.61 28.76 0.69
C LEU A 15 -27.60 28.73 2.23
N GLY A 16 -28.42 29.51 2.89
CA GLY A 16 -28.55 29.53 4.34
C GLY A 16 -29.73 28.70 4.83
N GLY A 17 -29.54 27.39 4.94
CA GLY A 17 -30.49 26.50 5.60
C GLY A 17 -30.57 26.83 7.09
N LEU A 18 -31.73 27.29 7.55
CA LEU A 18 -32.11 27.57 8.93
C LEU A 18 -31.92 26.32 9.83
N GLY A 19 -30.97 26.36 10.73
CA GLY A 19 -30.89 25.48 11.87
C GLY A 19 -31.94 25.83 12.92
N LYS A 20 -32.69 24.84 13.40
CA LYS A 20 -33.71 24.96 14.46
C LYS A 20 -33.08 25.38 15.79
N PRO A 21 -33.82 26.20 16.64
CA PRO A 21 -33.34 26.57 17.97
C PRO A 21 -33.61 25.43 18.96
N GLY A 22 -32.58 24.91 19.58
CA GLY A 22 -32.73 23.95 20.65
C GLY A 22 -31.51 23.04 20.85
N GLU A 23 -30.42 23.59 21.40
CA GLU A 23 -29.40 22.83 22.15
C GLU A 23 -28.46 23.80 22.87
N LEU A 24 -29.06 24.54 23.82
CA LEU A 24 -28.32 25.13 24.94
C LEU A 24 -28.39 24.11 26.11
N GLY A 25 -27.35 23.35 26.32
CA GLY A 25 -27.32 22.52 27.51
C GLY A 25 -26.48 21.25 27.32
N ARG A 26 -25.15 21.38 27.39
CA ARG A 26 -24.22 20.35 27.94
C ARG A 26 -22.77 20.78 27.72
N CYS A 27 -22.30 21.63 28.60
CA CYS A 27 -20.86 21.80 28.86
C CYS A 27 -20.67 21.84 30.38
N LEU A 28 -20.86 20.67 31.02
CA LEU A 28 -20.48 20.37 32.40
C LEU A 28 -20.55 18.86 32.54
N GLN A 29 -19.43 18.19 32.35
CA GLN A 29 -19.06 16.88 32.91
C GLN A 29 -17.87 16.35 32.13
N ASP A 30 -16.70 16.61 32.72
CA ASP A 30 -15.55 15.70 32.75
C ASP A 30 -14.34 16.44 33.33
N TRP A 31 -14.42 16.68 34.65
CA TRP A 31 -13.24 16.84 35.49
C TRP A 31 -13.56 16.12 36.82
N GLY A 32 -13.29 14.86 36.84
CA GLY A 32 -13.36 14.02 38.03
C GLY A 32 -11.99 13.46 38.38
N LEU A 33 -11.58 13.71 39.62
CA LEU A 33 -10.60 12.97 40.43
C LEU A 33 -9.13 13.36 40.28
N TRP A 34 -8.69 14.21 41.23
CA TRP A 34 -7.59 13.92 42.18
C TRP A 34 -7.63 14.90 43.37
N GLY A 35 -7.87 14.35 44.53
CA GLY A 35 -7.37 14.60 45.89
C GLY A 35 -7.28 16.03 46.44
N GLY A 36 -8.18 16.32 47.37
CA GLY A 36 -8.17 16.99 48.62
C GLY A 36 -7.11 18.02 49.04
N ARG A 37 -7.53 19.21 49.31
CA ARG A 37 -7.45 19.93 50.60
C ARG A 37 -8.05 21.32 50.48
N GLU A 38 -8.82 21.68 51.51
CA GLU A 38 -9.47 22.96 51.72
C GLU A 38 -8.54 24.16 51.62
N VAL A 39 -9.01 25.26 50.97
CA VAL A 39 -8.82 26.66 51.44
C VAL A 39 -9.99 27.48 50.93
N GLU A 40 -10.63 28.16 51.87
CA GLU A 40 -11.78 29.05 51.81
C GLU A 40 -11.40 30.42 51.22
N ALA A 41 -12.42 31.05 50.61
CA ALA A 41 -12.57 32.52 50.39
C ALA A 41 -11.71 33.16 49.27
N ALA A 42 -12.43 33.48 48.16
CA ALA A 42 -12.56 34.87 47.69
C ALA A 42 -13.58 34.96 46.53
N ARG A 43 -14.77 35.42 46.81
CA ARG A 43 -15.73 35.98 45.82
C ARG A 43 -15.11 37.24 45.24
N SER A 44 -14.87 37.31 43.97
CA SER A 44 -14.98 38.55 43.20
C SER A 44 -15.18 38.24 41.72
N SER A 45 -16.25 38.75 41.23
CA SER A 45 -16.76 38.74 39.87
C SER A 45 -15.73 39.22 38.81
N LEU A 46 -15.50 38.36 37.80
CA LEU A 46 -15.11 38.83 36.47
C LEU A 46 -15.71 37.87 35.44
N LEU A 47 -16.83 38.27 34.87
CA LEU A 47 -17.42 37.71 33.68
C LEU A 47 -16.48 38.04 32.50
N VAL A 48 -15.72 37.05 32.06
CA VAL A 48 -15.00 37.12 30.79
C VAL A 48 -15.93 36.59 29.71
N PRO A 49 -16.27 37.37 28.68
CA PRO A 49 -17.09 36.87 27.59
C PRO A 49 -16.28 35.87 26.75
N CYS A 50 -16.74 34.63 26.65
CA CYS A 50 -16.23 33.65 25.66
C CYS A 50 -16.42 34.23 24.25
N ARG A 51 -15.36 34.73 23.65
CA ARG A 51 -15.30 34.97 22.21
C ARG A 51 -15.31 33.60 21.53
N VAL A 52 -16.43 33.26 20.93
CA VAL A 52 -16.52 32.21 19.94
C VAL A 52 -15.72 32.69 18.73
N ALA A 53 -14.47 32.20 18.58
CA ALA A 53 -13.76 32.32 17.34
C ALA A 53 -14.55 31.52 16.29
N ALA A 54 -15.02 32.18 15.25
CA ALA A 54 -15.61 31.58 14.08
C ALA A 54 -14.52 30.67 13.45
N GLY A 55 -14.49 29.41 13.86
CA GLY A 55 -13.63 28.39 13.27
C GLY A 55 -14.13 28.13 11.85
N GLU A 56 -13.28 28.37 10.87
CA GLU A 56 -13.44 27.84 9.51
C GLU A 56 -13.80 26.38 9.61
N ALA A 57 -14.97 26.00 9.14
CA ALA A 57 -15.37 24.64 8.95
C ALA A 57 -14.48 24.05 7.86
N VAL A 58 -13.36 23.47 8.27
CA VAL A 58 -12.55 22.60 7.41
C VAL A 58 -13.46 21.42 7.07
N VAL A 59 -14.07 21.49 5.90
CA VAL A 59 -14.73 20.35 5.26
C VAL A 59 -13.65 19.31 5.01
N ARG A 60 -13.36 18.49 6.01
CA ARG A 60 -12.63 17.25 5.84
C ARG A 60 -13.50 16.37 4.96
N SER A 61 -13.24 16.38 3.67
CA SER A 61 -13.73 15.34 2.78
C SER A 61 -13.32 13.99 3.43
N ARG A 62 -14.31 13.28 3.94
CA ARG A 62 -14.13 11.90 4.38
C ARG A 62 -13.78 11.11 3.12
N GLU A 63 -12.47 10.99 2.80
CA GLU A 63 -12.01 10.03 1.83
C GLU A 63 -12.56 8.67 2.28
N ARG A 64 -13.53 8.15 1.56
CA ARG A 64 -13.98 6.77 1.72
C ARG A 64 -12.77 5.91 1.47
N LYS A 65 -12.17 5.34 2.53
CA LYS A 65 -11.13 4.32 2.38
C LYS A 65 -11.70 3.23 1.48
N GLU A 66 -11.09 3.01 0.32
CA GLU A 66 -11.42 1.86 -0.50
C GLU A 66 -11.20 0.59 0.32
N PRO A 67 -12.14 -0.38 0.29
CA PRO A 67 -11.97 -1.63 1.02
C PRO A 67 -10.73 -2.35 0.50
N CYS A 68 -9.91 -2.87 1.40
CA CYS A 68 -8.69 -3.62 1.08
C CYS A 68 -8.60 -4.90 1.92
N GLY A 69 -7.72 -5.82 1.53
CA GLY A 69 -7.40 -7.02 2.30
C GLY A 69 -8.45 -8.12 2.25
N HIS A 70 -9.51 -7.97 1.46
CA HIS A 70 -10.54 -8.99 1.32
C HIS A 70 -10.19 -10.02 0.25
N ARG A 71 -10.49 -11.29 0.52
CA ARG A 71 -10.46 -12.37 -0.47
C ARG A 71 -11.63 -13.33 -0.22
N GLU A 72 -12.15 -13.91 -1.28
CA GLU A 72 -13.32 -14.80 -1.20
C GLU A 72 -12.95 -16.25 -0.84
N MET A 73 -11.68 -16.64 -0.99
CA MET A 73 -11.21 -18.01 -0.75
C MET A 73 -10.50 -18.13 0.61
N HIS A 74 -10.98 -19.05 1.46
CA HIS A 74 -10.49 -19.28 2.81
C HIS A 74 -9.64 -20.55 3.00
N SER A 75 -9.51 -21.40 1.97
CA SER A 75 -8.74 -22.64 2.10
C SER A 75 -7.24 -22.35 2.22
N LEU A 76 -6.62 -22.78 3.32
CA LEU A 76 -5.19 -22.69 3.60
C LEU A 76 -4.56 -24.07 3.37
N VAL A 77 -3.56 -24.14 2.47
CA VAL A 77 -2.69 -25.32 2.28
C VAL A 77 -1.28 -24.89 2.65
N ALA A 78 -0.66 -25.57 3.60
CA ALA A 78 0.73 -25.30 4.00
C ALA A 78 1.72 -25.83 2.96
N GLY A 79 2.84 -25.09 2.78
CA GLY A 79 3.97 -25.48 1.92
C GLY A 79 3.95 -24.86 0.51
N GLY A 80 5.11 -24.81 -0.16
CA GLY A 80 5.30 -24.21 -1.48
C GLY A 80 4.56 -24.94 -2.61
N VAL A 81 3.25 -24.73 -2.71
CA VAL A 81 2.34 -25.41 -3.64
C VAL A 81 1.82 -24.49 -4.72
N GLU A 82 1.20 -25.04 -5.76
CA GLU A 82 0.46 -24.28 -6.75
C GLU A 82 -0.75 -23.61 -6.09
N SER A 83 -0.87 -22.29 -6.32
CA SER A 83 -1.97 -21.50 -5.79
C SER A 83 -3.27 -21.75 -6.57
N ALA A 84 -4.40 -21.45 -5.93
CA ALA A 84 -5.70 -21.43 -6.58
C ALA A 84 -6.01 -20.04 -7.14
N ARG A 85 -6.82 -19.99 -8.21
CA ARG A 85 -7.20 -18.73 -8.83
C ARG A 85 -8.06 -17.88 -7.89
N GLY A 86 -7.72 -16.59 -7.74
CA GLY A 86 -8.44 -15.65 -6.86
C GLY A 86 -8.04 -15.71 -5.40
N ARG A 87 -7.17 -16.65 -5.02
CA ARG A 87 -6.69 -16.76 -3.64
C ARG A 87 -5.84 -15.55 -3.21
N TRP A 88 -5.09 -14.96 -4.14
CA TRP A 88 -4.28 -13.78 -3.93
C TRP A 88 -4.68 -12.67 -4.90
N PRO A 89 -5.83 -12.02 -4.68
CA PRO A 89 -6.43 -11.12 -5.67
C PRO A 89 -5.63 -9.82 -5.88
N TRP A 90 -4.70 -9.52 -5.00
CA TRP A 90 -3.76 -8.39 -5.13
C TRP A 90 -2.50 -8.71 -5.90
N GLN A 91 -2.23 -10.01 -6.16
CA GLN A 91 -0.99 -10.41 -6.84
C GLN A 91 -0.92 -9.82 -8.24
N ALA A 92 0.15 -9.08 -8.51
CA ALA A 92 0.45 -8.49 -9.80
C ALA A 92 1.68 -9.14 -10.46
N SER A 93 1.59 -9.36 -11.77
CA SER A 93 2.75 -9.70 -12.60
C SER A 93 3.21 -8.45 -13.36
N LEU A 94 4.37 -7.92 -13.02
CA LEU A 94 5.01 -6.83 -13.72
C LEU A 94 5.73 -7.36 -14.95
N ARG A 95 5.30 -6.91 -16.11
CA ARG A 95 5.73 -7.48 -17.39
C ARG A 95 6.52 -6.47 -18.18
N LEU A 96 7.79 -6.79 -18.42
CA LEU A 96 8.65 -6.06 -19.34
C LEU A 96 8.53 -6.68 -20.72
N ARG A 97 8.15 -5.89 -21.72
CA ARG A 97 8.00 -6.37 -23.12
C ARG A 97 7.19 -7.67 -23.19
N ARG A 98 6.07 -7.72 -22.48
CA ARG A 98 5.10 -8.85 -22.38
C ARG A 98 5.57 -10.09 -21.60
N ARG A 99 6.79 -10.13 -21.06
CA ARG A 99 7.28 -11.24 -20.23
C ARG A 99 7.25 -10.85 -18.76
N HIS A 100 6.87 -11.78 -17.90
CA HIS A 100 6.97 -11.60 -16.45
C HIS A 100 8.43 -11.30 -16.07
N ARG A 101 8.63 -10.27 -15.27
CA ARG A 101 9.96 -9.86 -14.79
C ARG A 101 10.03 -9.78 -13.28
N CYS A 102 8.99 -9.20 -12.65
CA CYS A 102 8.86 -8.99 -11.23
C CYS A 102 7.42 -9.24 -10.77
N GLY A 103 7.26 -9.52 -9.48
CA GLY A 103 6.01 -9.45 -8.77
C GLY A 103 5.64 -8.03 -8.37
N GLY A 104 4.46 -7.88 -7.84
CA GLY A 104 3.95 -6.65 -7.22
C GLY A 104 2.62 -6.90 -6.58
N SER A 105 2.06 -5.88 -5.94
CA SER A 105 0.76 -5.94 -5.28
C SER A 105 -0.11 -4.74 -5.59
N LEU A 106 -1.39 -4.96 -5.80
CA LEU A 106 -2.38 -3.91 -6.00
C LEU A 106 -2.70 -3.25 -4.66
N LEU A 107 -2.49 -1.93 -4.53
CA LEU A 107 -2.84 -1.16 -3.34
C LEU A 107 -4.15 -0.38 -3.51
N SER A 108 -4.47 0.04 -4.72
CA SER A 108 -5.71 0.74 -5.05
C SER A 108 -6.01 0.63 -6.54
N ARG A 109 -7.11 1.24 -7.00
CA ARG A 109 -7.50 1.17 -8.42
C ARG A 109 -6.45 1.68 -9.40
N ARG A 110 -5.46 2.41 -8.96
CA ARG A 110 -4.43 2.97 -9.85
C ARG A 110 -2.99 2.76 -9.35
N TRP A 111 -2.80 2.06 -8.24
CA TRP A 111 -1.48 1.94 -7.63
C TRP A 111 -1.07 0.50 -7.39
N VAL A 112 0.12 0.18 -7.82
CA VAL A 112 0.79 -1.11 -7.59
C VAL A 112 2.11 -0.85 -6.88
N LEU A 113 2.38 -1.64 -5.84
CA LEU A 113 3.61 -1.61 -5.07
C LEU A 113 4.55 -2.71 -5.55
N SER A 114 5.85 -2.42 -5.61
CA SER A 114 6.89 -3.38 -6.01
C SER A 114 8.27 -2.93 -5.48
N ALA A 115 9.32 -3.68 -5.82
CA ALA A 115 10.70 -3.35 -5.49
C ALA A 115 11.32 -2.37 -6.51
N ALA A 116 12.15 -1.44 -6.01
CA ALA A 116 12.84 -0.45 -6.84
C ALA A 116 13.84 -1.08 -7.82
N HIS A 117 14.53 -2.14 -7.39
CA HIS A 117 15.54 -2.81 -8.21
C HIS A 117 14.97 -3.41 -9.51
N CYS A 118 13.67 -3.69 -9.58
CA CYS A 118 13.00 -4.15 -10.79
C CYS A 118 13.14 -3.18 -11.97
N PHE A 119 13.26 -1.88 -11.67
CA PHE A 119 13.21 -0.79 -12.66
C PHE A 119 14.58 -0.18 -13.00
N ARG A 120 15.65 -0.61 -12.36
CA ARG A 120 16.98 0.01 -12.50
C ARG A 120 17.52 0.04 -13.94
N LYS A 121 17.32 -1.05 -14.69
CA LYS A 121 17.75 -1.15 -16.10
C LYS A 121 16.68 -0.75 -17.10
N HIS A 122 15.42 -0.68 -16.66
CA HIS A 122 14.23 -0.45 -17.50
C HIS A 122 13.30 0.50 -16.75
N TYR A 123 13.62 1.78 -16.77
CA TYR A 123 12.90 2.83 -16.03
C TYR A 123 11.81 3.52 -16.84
N TYR A 124 11.66 3.22 -18.13
CA TYR A 124 10.61 3.79 -18.97
C TYR A 124 9.27 3.12 -18.74
N PRO A 125 8.23 3.85 -18.29
CA PRO A 125 6.91 3.26 -18.01
C PRO A 125 6.29 2.56 -19.22
N SER A 126 6.56 3.05 -20.44
CA SER A 126 6.02 2.52 -21.70
C SER A 126 6.45 1.07 -21.99
N GLU A 127 7.56 0.60 -21.42
CA GLU A 127 8.03 -0.78 -21.60
C GLU A 127 7.26 -1.76 -20.68
N TRP A 128 6.51 -1.25 -19.69
CA TRP A 128 5.90 -2.05 -18.66
C TRP A 128 4.39 -2.16 -18.79
N THR A 129 3.90 -3.34 -18.43
CA THR A 129 2.47 -3.59 -18.20
C THR A 129 2.29 -4.38 -16.91
N VAL A 130 1.17 -4.17 -16.24
CA VAL A 130 0.75 -4.92 -15.05
C VAL A 130 -0.37 -5.87 -15.42
N GLN A 131 -0.20 -7.16 -15.14
CA GLN A 131 -1.22 -8.18 -15.28
C GLN A 131 -1.76 -8.54 -13.92
N LEU A 132 -3.07 -8.46 -13.74
CA LEU A 132 -3.80 -8.83 -12.53
C LEU A 132 -4.75 -10.00 -12.79
N GLY A 133 -5.15 -10.71 -11.71
CA GLY A 133 -6.19 -11.72 -11.71
C GLY A 133 -5.90 -12.99 -12.51
N GLU A 134 -4.64 -13.25 -12.88
CA GLU A 134 -4.23 -14.45 -13.60
C GLU A 134 -3.41 -15.39 -12.73
N LEU A 135 -3.70 -16.68 -12.87
CA LEU A 135 -2.94 -17.72 -12.18
C LEU A 135 -1.61 -18.01 -12.88
N THR A 136 -1.55 -17.92 -14.20
CA THR A 136 -0.33 -18.18 -14.98
C THR A 136 0.42 -16.89 -15.30
N SER A 137 1.78 -16.93 -15.20
CA SER A 137 2.62 -15.82 -15.68
C SER A 137 2.63 -15.68 -17.20
N ARG A 138 2.13 -16.69 -17.94
CA ARG A 138 2.09 -16.73 -19.42
C ARG A 138 0.69 -17.03 -19.94
N PRO A 139 -0.31 -16.15 -19.67
CA PRO A 139 -1.66 -16.38 -20.19
C PRO A 139 -1.64 -16.38 -21.72
N PRO A 140 -2.35 -17.32 -22.35
CA PRO A 140 -2.41 -17.41 -23.81
C PRO A 140 -3.03 -16.15 -24.40
N PHE A 141 -2.68 -15.82 -25.66
CA PHE A 141 -3.08 -14.56 -26.30
C PHE A 141 -4.59 -14.45 -26.53
N TRP A 142 -5.30 -15.57 -26.64
CA TRP A 142 -6.77 -15.62 -26.79
C TRP A 142 -7.52 -15.43 -25.46
N ASN A 143 -6.84 -15.43 -24.31
CA ASN A 143 -7.48 -15.20 -23.04
C ASN A 143 -7.94 -13.74 -22.91
N LEU A 144 -9.21 -13.47 -23.26
CA LEU A 144 -9.80 -12.13 -23.25
C LEU A 144 -9.82 -11.52 -21.84
N ARG A 145 -9.99 -12.34 -20.79
CA ARG A 145 -9.97 -11.91 -19.39
C ARG A 145 -8.58 -11.39 -19.02
N ALA A 146 -7.53 -12.12 -19.37
CA ALA A 146 -6.17 -11.66 -19.17
C ALA A 146 -5.88 -10.35 -19.91
N ARG A 147 -6.44 -10.17 -21.09
CA ARG A 147 -6.31 -8.91 -21.86
C ARG A 147 -7.01 -7.75 -21.17
N ARG A 148 -8.20 -7.95 -20.60
CA ARG A 148 -8.95 -6.92 -19.85
C ARG A 148 -8.25 -6.51 -18.56
N ASN A 149 -7.58 -7.45 -17.86
CA ASN A 149 -6.88 -7.22 -16.60
C ASN A 149 -5.38 -6.90 -16.83
N ARG A 150 -5.02 -6.40 -18.01
CA ARG A 150 -3.67 -5.93 -18.34
C ARG A 150 -3.66 -4.43 -18.50
N TYR A 151 -2.94 -3.76 -17.60
CA TYR A 151 -2.91 -2.30 -17.49
C TYR A 151 -1.54 -1.78 -17.93
N LYS A 152 -1.54 -0.66 -18.68
CA LYS A 152 -0.32 0.09 -19.00
C LYS A 152 0.15 0.84 -17.76
N VAL A 153 1.46 0.98 -17.60
CA VAL A 153 2.06 1.82 -16.56
C VAL A 153 2.13 3.25 -17.10
N GLN A 154 1.67 4.20 -16.30
CA GLN A 154 1.75 5.62 -16.59
C GLN A 154 3.04 6.21 -16.02
N ASP A 155 3.33 5.91 -14.74
CA ASP A 155 4.49 6.42 -14.02
C ASP A 155 5.13 5.30 -13.19
N ILE A 156 6.44 5.36 -13.04
CA ILE A 156 7.24 4.55 -12.11
C ILE A 156 7.90 5.51 -11.12
N ILE A 157 7.54 5.39 -9.85
CA ILE A 157 8.03 6.28 -8.79
C ILE A 157 8.86 5.43 -7.84
N VAL A 158 10.18 5.54 -7.96
CA VAL A 158 11.15 4.88 -7.10
C VAL A 158 11.38 5.73 -5.85
N ASN A 159 11.54 5.10 -4.69
CA ASN A 159 11.89 5.84 -3.48
C ASN A 159 13.23 6.57 -3.67
N PRO A 160 13.32 7.88 -3.36
CA PRO A 160 14.55 8.66 -3.59
C PRO A 160 15.80 8.11 -2.89
N GLY A 161 15.62 7.38 -1.79
CA GLY A 161 16.70 6.72 -1.06
C GLY A 161 17.10 5.32 -1.58
N ALA A 162 16.56 4.87 -2.71
CA ALA A 162 16.83 3.54 -3.28
C ALA A 162 18.20 3.48 -3.95
N PHE A 163 19.25 3.40 -3.16
CA PHE A 163 20.63 3.23 -3.63
C PHE A 163 21.05 1.75 -3.54
N GLY A 164 21.66 1.24 -4.59
CA GLY A 164 22.08 -0.14 -4.60
C GLY A 164 20.89 -1.13 -4.61
N VAL A 165 21.15 -2.43 -4.48
CA VAL A 165 20.13 -3.50 -4.46
C VAL A 165 19.50 -3.63 -3.08
N ILE A 166 20.08 -3.02 -2.06
CA ILE A 166 19.90 -3.43 -0.66
C ILE A 166 19.10 -2.36 0.14
N HIS A 167 19.17 -1.07 -0.23
CA HIS A 167 18.57 0.00 0.57
C HIS A 167 17.32 0.59 -0.08
N ASN A 168 16.29 0.81 0.75
CA ASN A 168 15.05 1.48 0.36
C ASN A 168 14.41 0.91 -0.91
N ASP A 169 14.45 -0.42 -1.04
CA ASP A 169 14.04 -1.14 -2.25
C ASP A 169 12.51 -1.18 -2.41
N VAL A 170 11.93 -0.01 -2.67
CA VAL A 170 10.48 0.17 -2.83
C VAL A 170 10.18 1.12 -3.98
N ALA A 171 9.18 0.76 -4.79
CA ALA A 171 8.66 1.57 -5.89
C ALA A 171 7.15 1.47 -6.00
N LEU A 172 6.52 2.54 -6.47
CA LEU A 172 5.10 2.61 -6.80
C LEU A 172 4.93 2.79 -8.30
N LEU A 173 4.01 2.01 -8.87
CA LEU A 173 3.60 2.16 -10.27
C LEU A 173 2.21 2.77 -10.31
N ARG A 174 2.06 3.86 -11.04
CA ARG A 174 0.76 4.43 -11.38
C ARG A 174 0.26 3.81 -12.68
N LEU A 175 -0.94 3.25 -12.64
CA LEU A 175 -1.58 2.66 -13.80
C LEU A 175 -2.24 3.75 -14.68
N ALA A 176 -2.18 3.59 -15.99
CA ALA A 176 -2.77 4.53 -16.94
C ALA A 176 -4.31 4.55 -16.89
N SER A 177 -4.93 3.48 -16.42
CA SER A 177 -6.38 3.37 -16.24
C SER A 177 -6.74 2.75 -14.90
N SER A 178 -7.96 3.03 -14.43
CA SER A 178 -8.50 2.49 -13.17
C SER A 178 -8.79 1.00 -13.29
N VAL A 179 -8.43 0.24 -12.26
CA VAL A 179 -8.69 -1.21 -12.12
C VAL A 179 -10.13 -1.43 -11.69
N ALA A 180 -10.83 -2.34 -12.36
CA ALA A 180 -12.13 -2.83 -11.91
C ALA A 180 -11.94 -3.99 -10.94
N TYR A 181 -12.42 -3.84 -9.70
CA TYR A 181 -12.35 -4.90 -8.69
C TYR A 181 -13.36 -6.02 -8.99
N ASN A 182 -12.97 -7.24 -8.68
CA ASN A 182 -13.79 -8.44 -8.80
C ASN A 182 -13.20 -9.54 -7.90
N ALA A 183 -13.81 -10.72 -7.83
CA ALA A 183 -13.36 -11.85 -7.02
C ALA A 183 -11.87 -12.22 -7.17
N HIS A 184 -11.23 -11.84 -8.29
CA HIS A 184 -9.86 -12.20 -8.61
C HIS A 184 -8.90 -11.00 -8.62
N VAL A 185 -9.42 -9.79 -8.41
CA VAL A 185 -8.66 -8.54 -8.44
C VAL A 185 -9.18 -7.62 -7.33
N GLN A 186 -8.46 -7.58 -6.22
CA GLN A 186 -8.74 -6.77 -5.03
C GLN A 186 -7.44 -6.17 -4.49
N PRO A 187 -7.47 -5.02 -3.80
CA PRO A 187 -6.29 -4.45 -3.19
C PRO A 187 -5.95 -5.11 -1.86
N VAL A 188 -4.66 -5.14 -1.52
CA VAL A 188 -4.16 -5.50 -0.19
C VAL A 188 -4.05 -4.27 0.69
N CYS A 189 -4.21 -4.43 2.01
CA CYS A 189 -4.00 -3.34 2.97
C CYS A 189 -2.51 -3.12 3.27
N VAL A 190 -2.17 -1.90 3.67
CA VAL A 190 -0.87 -1.52 4.24
C VAL A 190 -1.08 -0.74 5.52
N GLU A 191 -0.21 -0.94 6.52
CA GLU A 191 -0.26 -0.28 7.82
C GLU A 191 1.04 0.46 8.17
N SER A 192 0.94 1.43 9.10
CA SER A 192 2.07 2.20 9.60
C SER A 192 2.94 1.43 10.59
N SER A 193 2.46 0.31 11.11
CA SER A 193 3.21 -0.57 12.00
C SER A 193 3.01 -2.02 11.60
N THR A 194 4.11 -2.74 11.48
CA THR A 194 4.13 -4.18 11.24
C THR A 194 4.53 -4.97 12.50
N PHE A 195 4.63 -4.29 13.65
CA PHE A 195 5.07 -4.89 14.90
C PHE A 195 4.26 -6.12 15.33
N MET A 196 2.95 -6.10 15.11
CA MET A 196 2.04 -7.21 15.42
C MET A 196 2.27 -8.47 14.57
N PHE A 197 3.01 -8.35 13.49
CA PHE A 197 3.32 -9.46 12.60
C PHE A 197 4.72 -10.07 12.83
N LEU A 198 5.51 -9.49 13.75
CA LEU A 198 6.82 -10.04 14.11
C LEU A 198 6.64 -11.44 14.72
N HIS A 199 7.54 -12.34 14.36
CA HIS A 199 7.55 -13.75 14.82
C HIS A 199 6.35 -14.60 14.37
N ARG A 200 5.48 -14.08 13.50
CA ARG A 200 4.38 -14.87 12.95
C ARG A 200 4.91 -15.96 12.02
N ARG A 201 4.28 -17.15 12.11
CA ARG A 201 4.62 -18.32 11.30
C ARG A 201 3.61 -18.61 10.19
N ASP A 202 2.60 -17.77 10.07
CA ASP A 202 1.43 -17.94 9.20
C ASP A 202 1.27 -16.81 8.19
N CYS A 203 2.38 -16.14 7.87
CA CYS A 203 2.44 -15.19 6.77
C CYS A 203 2.72 -15.93 5.45
N TRP A 204 2.42 -15.29 4.34
CA TRP A 204 2.47 -15.92 3.03
C TRP A 204 3.22 -15.07 2.02
N VAL A 205 3.98 -15.77 1.18
CA VAL A 205 4.60 -15.19 -0.01
C VAL A 205 4.05 -15.88 -1.25
N THR A 206 3.98 -15.13 -2.34
CA THR A 206 3.44 -15.62 -3.61
C THR A 206 4.26 -15.11 -4.78
N GLY A 207 4.45 -15.97 -5.79
CA GLY A 207 5.21 -15.57 -6.96
C GLY A 207 5.29 -16.60 -8.08
N TRP A 208 5.94 -16.19 -9.15
CA TRP A 208 6.22 -16.99 -10.34
C TRP A 208 7.73 -17.18 -10.55
N GLY A 209 8.50 -17.05 -9.49
CA GLY A 209 9.95 -17.20 -9.50
C GLY A 209 10.43 -18.63 -9.75
N PHE A 210 11.72 -18.81 -9.71
CA PHE A 210 12.34 -20.12 -9.86
C PHE A 210 11.99 -21.03 -8.69
N ILE A 211 11.98 -22.32 -8.95
CA ILE A 211 11.85 -23.36 -7.93
C ILE A 211 13.22 -23.97 -7.66
N GLY A 212 13.72 -23.75 -6.44
CA GLY A 212 15.00 -24.28 -5.99
C GLY A 212 16.24 -23.49 -6.38
N SER A 213 17.32 -23.78 -5.72
CA SER A 213 18.62 -23.11 -5.82
C SER A 213 19.29 -23.25 -7.18
N ASN A 214 18.97 -24.30 -7.93
CA ASN A 214 19.53 -24.56 -9.26
C ASN A 214 18.97 -23.67 -10.38
N GLY A 215 18.09 -22.71 -10.06
CA GLY A 215 17.48 -21.81 -11.04
C GLY A 215 16.46 -22.48 -11.96
N THR A 216 15.85 -23.57 -11.54
CA THR A 216 14.80 -24.25 -12.31
C THR A 216 13.59 -23.34 -12.47
N HIS A 217 13.18 -23.13 -13.73
CA HIS A 217 11.97 -22.37 -14.03
C HIS A 217 10.71 -23.15 -13.63
N LEU A 218 9.63 -22.41 -13.34
CA LEU A 218 8.32 -23.03 -13.19
C LEU A 218 7.96 -23.84 -14.44
N PRO A 219 7.47 -25.09 -14.26
CA PRO A 219 6.99 -25.88 -15.39
C PRO A 219 5.71 -25.27 -15.98
N PRO A 220 5.41 -25.52 -17.25
CA PRO A 220 4.11 -25.19 -17.81
C PRO A 220 2.97 -25.80 -16.98
N PRO A 221 1.86 -25.11 -16.79
CA PRO A 221 1.46 -23.83 -17.37
C PRO A 221 1.92 -22.59 -16.57
N TYR A 222 3.01 -22.62 -15.84
CA TYR A 222 3.61 -21.48 -15.13
C TYR A 222 2.68 -20.87 -14.09
N LYS A 223 2.04 -21.72 -13.27
CA LYS A 223 1.08 -21.29 -12.26
C LYS A 223 1.76 -20.59 -11.10
N LEU A 224 1.06 -19.61 -10.53
CA LEU A 224 1.44 -18.94 -9.30
C LEU A 224 1.65 -19.97 -8.19
N ARG A 225 2.74 -19.81 -7.45
CA ARG A 225 3.01 -20.61 -6.25
C ARG A 225 2.79 -19.75 -5.02
N GLU A 226 2.53 -20.41 -3.91
CA GLU A 226 2.38 -19.83 -2.60
C GLU A 226 3.15 -20.63 -1.57
N ALA A 227 3.71 -19.96 -0.59
CA ALA A 227 4.41 -20.59 0.52
C ALA A 227 4.13 -19.84 1.82
N GLN A 228 3.94 -20.60 2.89
CA GLN A 228 3.84 -20.07 4.23
C GLN A 228 5.24 -19.82 4.78
N VAL A 229 5.47 -18.65 5.38
CA VAL A 229 6.78 -18.23 5.87
C VAL A 229 6.70 -17.74 7.30
N THR A 230 7.80 -17.93 8.05
CA THR A 230 7.99 -17.36 9.37
C THR A 230 8.75 -16.05 9.27
N ILE A 231 8.24 -14.98 9.88
CA ILE A 231 8.96 -13.71 10.00
C ILE A 231 9.97 -13.81 11.15
N LEU A 232 11.24 -13.56 10.85
CA LEU A 232 12.35 -13.56 11.80
C LEU A 232 12.63 -12.13 12.27
N ASN A 233 13.02 -11.97 13.54
CA ASN A 233 13.52 -10.68 14.02
C ASN A 233 14.91 -10.38 13.44
N ASN A 234 15.27 -9.10 13.41
CA ASN A 234 16.53 -8.68 12.79
C ASN A 234 17.77 -9.18 13.54
N THR A 235 17.68 -9.39 14.85
CA THR A 235 18.78 -10.00 15.63
C THR A 235 19.05 -11.43 15.15
N ARG A 236 18.00 -12.25 15.03
CA ARG A 236 18.17 -13.63 14.53
C ARG A 236 18.62 -13.64 13.09
N CYS A 237 18.04 -12.77 12.27
CA CYS A 237 18.39 -12.69 10.85
C CYS A 237 19.87 -12.27 10.65
N ASN A 238 20.35 -11.24 11.34
CA ASN A 238 21.75 -10.84 11.31
C ASN A 238 22.68 -11.96 11.77
N TYR A 239 22.34 -12.66 12.88
CA TYR A 239 23.10 -13.82 13.32
C TYR A 239 23.25 -14.88 12.23
N LEU A 240 22.18 -15.20 11.48
CA LEU A 240 22.24 -16.17 10.39
C LEU A 240 23.13 -15.67 9.23
N PHE A 241 23.09 -14.39 8.91
CA PHE A 241 23.90 -13.79 7.84
C PHE A 241 25.37 -13.58 8.22
N GLU A 242 25.70 -13.50 9.50
CA GLU A 242 27.05 -13.35 10.01
C GLU A 242 27.86 -14.64 9.92
N GLN A 243 27.24 -15.79 9.76
CA GLN A 243 27.92 -17.08 9.65
C GLN A 243 28.20 -17.46 8.17
N PRO A 244 29.45 -17.70 7.72
CA PRO A 244 30.75 -17.66 8.45
C PRO A 244 31.46 -16.31 8.35
N SER A 245 30.87 -15.24 7.85
CA SER A 245 31.51 -13.93 7.71
C SER A 245 30.63 -12.82 8.28
N SER A 246 31.18 -12.06 9.23
CA SER A 246 30.53 -10.95 9.92
C SER A 246 30.14 -9.79 8.99
N ARG A 247 28.92 -9.76 8.52
CA ARG A 247 28.31 -8.58 7.92
C ARG A 247 26.87 -8.48 8.37
N GLY A 248 26.64 -7.81 9.50
CA GLY A 248 25.30 -7.39 9.89
C GLY A 248 24.75 -6.45 8.83
N MET A 249 23.88 -6.97 7.95
CA MET A 249 23.39 -6.27 6.76
C MET A 249 21.92 -5.89 6.87
N ILE A 250 21.18 -6.47 7.83
CA ILE A 250 19.74 -6.31 7.95
C ILE A 250 19.45 -5.12 8.86
N GLN A 251 18.96 -4.05 8.27
CA GLN A 251 18.56 -2.82 8.96
C GLN A 251 17.05 -2.82 9.26
N ASP A 252 16.57 -1.88 10.05
CA ASP A 252 15.14 -1.75 10.41
C ASP A 252 14.22 -1.54 9.21
N SER A 253 14.75 -1.04 8.09
CA SER A 253 14.04 -0.95 6.81
C SER A 253 13.84 -2.29 6.11
N MET A 254 14.36 -3.37 6.67
CA MET A 254 14.31 -4.74 6.17
C MET A 254 13.96 -5.71 7.29
N PHE A 255 13.55 -6.90 6.92
CA PHE A 255 13.44 -8.07 7.80
C PHE A 255 13.61 -9.35 6.98
N CYS A 256 13.79 -10.47 7.66
CA CYS A 256 13.88 -11.76 7.03
C CYS A 256 12.60 -12.58 7.22
N ALA A 257 12.28 -13.41 6.23
CA ALA A 257 11.27 -14.43 6.38
C ALA A 257 11.59 -15.66 5.52
N GLY A 258 11.12 -16.82 5.98
CA GLY A 258 11.36 -18.11 5.36
C GLY A 258 11.59 -19.19 6.39
N ALA A 259 12.14 -20.33 5.95
CA ALA A 259 12.60 -21.39 6.81
C ALA A 259 14.13 -21.34 6.96
N GLU A 260 14.64 -21.48 8.19
CA GLU A 260 16.10 -21.44 8.43
C GLU A 260 16.84 -22.61 7.80
N ASP A 261 16.18 -23.74 7.59
CA ASP A 261 16.72 -24.91 6.91
C ASP A 261 16.76 -24.77 5.36
N GLY A 262 16.22 -23.66 4.84
CA GLY A 262 16.14 -23.40 3.40
C GLY A 262 15.00 -24.12 2.68
N SER A 263 14.14 -24.85 3.40
CA SER A 263 13.01 -25.60 2.80
C SER A 263 11.94 -24.68 2.19
N VAL A 264 11.84 -23.45 2.68
CA VAL A 264 10.89 -22.42 2.20
C VAL A 264 11.60 -21.08 2.03
N ASP A 265 11.65 -20.59 0.81
CA ASP A 265 12.27 -19.32 0.46
C ASP A 265 11.62 -18.72 -0.80
N THR A 266 11.94 -17.45 -1.09
CA THR A 266 11.62 -16.77 -2.36
C THR A 266 12.83 -16.76 -3.29
N CYS A 267 12.56 -16.74 -4.60
CA CYS A 267 13.62 -16.85 -5.58
C CYS A 267 13.53 -15.81 -6.69
N LYS A 268 14.51 -15.84 -7.62
CA LYS A 268 14.53 -14.94 -8.80
C LYS A 268 13.23 -15.02 -9.57
N GLY A 269 12.58 -13.88 -9.77
CA GLY A 269 11.26 -13.76 -10.39
C GLY A 269 10.14 -13.44 -9.39
N ASP A 270 10.35 -13.67 -8.08
CA ASP A 270 9.42 -13.25 -7.03
C ASP A 270 9.68 -11.80 -6.58
N SER A 271 10.84 -11.23 -6.93
CA SER A 271 11.25 -9.85 -6.64
C SER A 271 10.11 -8.85 -6.82
N GLY A 272 9.87 -8.01 -5.82
CA GLY A 272 8.78 -7.03 -5.81
C GLY A 272 7.43 -7.60 -5.41
N GLY A 273 7.30 -8.92 -5.29
CA GLY A 273 6.09 -9.60 -4.82
C GLY A 273 5.78 -9.33 -3.35
N PRO A 274 4.53 -9.56 -2.92
CA PRO A 274 4.10 -9.30 -1.56
C PRO A 274 4.43 -10.43 -0.59
N LEU A 275 4.82 -10.08 0.64
CA LEU A 275 4.68 -10.88 1.84
C LEU A 275 3.47 -10.35 2.61
N VAL A 276 2.49 -11.21 2.87
CA VAL A 276 1.21 -10.82 3.48
C VAL A 276 0.88 -11.66 4.70
N CYS A 277 0.22 -11.05 5.68
CA CYS A 277 -0.28 -11.73 6.87
C CYS A 277 -1.76 -11.38 7.07
N ASP A 278 -2.52 -12.34 7.58
CA ASP A 278 -3.90 -12.14 7.99
C ASP A 278 -3.96 -11.48 9.37
N LYS A 279 -4.89 -10.57 9.56
CA LYS A 279 -5.28 -10.02 10.85
C LYS A 279 -6.79 -9.84 10.86
N ASP A 280 -7.46 -10.62 11.68
CA ASP A 280 -8.91 -10.55 11.87
C ASP A 280 -9.71 -10.68 10.54
N GLY A 281 -9.24 -11.55 9.64
CA GLY A 281 -9.84 -11.79 8.33
C GLY A 281 -9.50 -10.75 7.26
N LEU A 282 -8.65 -9.76 7.57
CA LEU A 282 -8.11 -8.81 6.61
C LEU A 282 -6.63 -9.07 6.34
N TRP A 283 -6.25 -9.00 5.08
CA TRP A 283 -4.87 -9.24 4.66
C TRP A 283 -4.07 -7.95 4.53
N TYR A 284 -2.94 -7.94 5.21
CA TYR A 284 -2.00 -6.82 5.21
C TYR A 284 -0.69 -7.24 4.55
N GLN A 285 -0.22 -6.40 3.66
CA GLN A 285 1.14 -6.56 3.15
C GLN A 285 2.13 -5.95 4.14
N VAL A 286 3.05 -6.78 4.63
CA VAL A 286 4.07 -6.40 5.61
C VAL A 286 5.46 -6.28 4.99
N GLY A 287 5.70 -6.97 3.87
CA GLY A 287 6.98 -6.98 3.17
C GLY A 287 6.87 -6.96 1.65
N ILE A 288 7.99 -6.59 1.02
CA ILE A 288 8.22 -6.69 -0.43
C ILE A 288 9.42 -7.61 -0.62
N VAL A 289 9.32 -8.64 -1.45
CA VAL A 289 10.45 -9.50 -1.82
C VAL A 289 11.56 -8.64 -2.41
N SER A 290 12.72 -8.58 -1.77
CA SER A 290 13.81 -7.71 -2.16
C SER A 290 15.05 -8.46 -2.64
N TRP A 291 15.73 -9.19 -1.76
CA TRP A 291 16.94 -9.91 -2.10
C TRP A 291 17.15 -11.16 -1.24
N GLY A 292 18.14 -11.97 -1.58
CA GLY A 292 18.60 -13.15 -0.83
C GLY A 292 19.97 -13.60 -1.30
N MET A 293 20.63 -14.43 -0.51
CA MET A 293 21.91 -15.07 -0.85
C MET A 293 21.63 -16.50 -1.35
N ASP A 294 21.36 -16.62 -2.65
CA ASP A 294 20.84 -17.83 -3.29
C ASP A 294 19.46 -18.26 -2.74
N CYS A 295 18.77 -19.13 -3.46
CA CYS A 295 17.43 -19.54 -3.04
C CYS A 295 17.50 -20.87 -2.30
N GLY A 296 16.75 -21.00 -1.19
CA GLY A 296 16.62 -22.25 -0.47
C GLY A 296 17.92 -22.73 0.17
N GLN A 297 18.78 -21.83 0.61
CA GLN A 297 20.01 -22.19 1.33
C GLN A 297 19.77 -22.18 2.84
N PRO A 298 20.27 -23.19 3.58
CA PRO A 298 20.23 -23.18 5.04
C PRO A 298 20.90 -21.92 5.60
N ASN A 299 20.31 -21.34 6.62
CA ASN A 299 20.75 -20.10 7.28
C ASN A 299 20.80 -18.86 6.37
N ARG A 300 20.07 -18.88 5.25
CA ARG A 300 19.97 -17.75 4.31
C ARG A 300 18.50 -17.46 3.95
N PRO A 301 17.69 -17.05 4.92
CA PRO A 301 16.29 -16.71 4.65
C PRO A 301 16.19 -15.51 3.69
N GLY A 302 15.09 -15.42 2.95
CA GLY A 302 14.81 -14.29 2.07
C GLY A 302 14.71 -12.97 2.84
N VAL A 303 15.16 -11.88 2.22
CA VAL A 303 15.13 -10.53 2.79
C VAL A 303 14.06 -9.68 2.10
N TYR A 304 13.29 -8.99 2.91
CA TYR A 304 12.13 -8.21 2.51
C TYR A 304 12.27 -6.75 2.92
N THR A 305 11.82 -5.83 2.08
CA THR A 305 11.65 -4.44 2.47
C THR A 305 10.49 -4.32 3.45
N ASN A 306 10.71 -3.70 4.62
CA ASN A 306 9.69 -3.48 5.64
C ASN A 306 8.76 -2.33 5.24
N ILE A 307 7.51 -2.63 4.92
CA ILE A 307 6.54 -1.63 4.40
C ILE A 307 6.21 -0.55 5.41
N SER A 308 6.18 -0.85 6.71
CA SER A 308 5.82 0.14 7.73
C SER A 308 6.74 1.36 7.71
N VAL A 309 8.02 1.17 7.41
CA VAL A 309 9.00 2.26 7.30
C VAL A 309 8.64 3.22 6.16
N TYR A 310 8.05 2.69 5.09
CA TYR A 310 7.68 3.47 3.89
C TYR A 310 6.22 3.88 3.84
N PHE A 311 5.42 3.57 4.86
CA PHE A 311 3.97 3.81 4.87
C PHE A 311 3.62 5.28 4.57
N HIS A 312 4.29 6.24 5.22
CA HIS A 312 4.03 7.67 5.00
C HIS A 312 4.45 8.12 3.60
N TRP A 313 5.55 7.59 3.06
CA TRP A 313 5.96 7.85 1.68
C TRP A 313 4.94 7.29 0.69
N ILE A 314 4.51 6.03 0.85
CA ILE A 314 3.48 5.39 0.02
C ILE A 314 2.22 6.24 0.01
N ARG A 315 1.69 6.60 1.18
CA ARG A 315 0.48 7.41 1.28
C ARG A 315 0.63 8.79 0.64
N ARG A 316 1.76 9.46 0.84
CA ARG A 316 2.04 10.77 0.25
C ARG A 316 2.03 10.67 -1.27
N VAL A 317 2.74 9.72 -1.86
CA VAL A 317 2.79 9.55 -3.31
C VAL A 317 1.41 9.24 -3.88
N MET A 318 0.64 8.37 -3.22
CA MET A 318 -0.71 8.02 -3.67
C MET A 318 -1.69 9.20 -3.58
N SER A 319 -1.58 10.09 -2.58
CA SER A 319 -2.48 11.23 -2.38
C SER A 319 -2.16 12.43 -3.26
N HIS A 320 -0.89 12.70 -3.60
CA HIS A 320 -0.48 13.84 -4.42
C HIS A 320 -0.69 13.64 -5.93
N SER A 321 -1.20 12.51 -6.33
CA SER A 321 -1.53 12.23 -7.74
C SER A 321 -2.92 12.71 -8.12
N THR A 322 -3.28 13.95 -7.75
CA THR A 322 -4.45 14.62 -8.31
C THR A 322 -4.35 14.60 -9.84
N PRO A 323 -5.43 14.34 -10.56
CA PRO A 323 -5.42 14.44 -12.02
C PRO A 323 -4.91 15.83 -12.39
N ARG A 324 -3.89 15.89 -13.25
CA ARG A 324 -3.57 17.16 -13.90
C ARG A 324 -4.87 17.65 -14.54
N PRO A 325 -5.31 18.90 -14.27
CA PRO A 325 -6.51 19.41 -14.90
C PRO A 325 -6.36 19.21 -16.43
N SER A 326 -7.40 18.72 -17.06
CA SER A 326 -7.39 18.58 -18.52
C SER A 326 -7.13 19.94 -19.15
N PRO A 327 -6.53 20.01 -20.34
CA PRO A 327 -6.33 21.28 -21.04
C PRO A 327 -7.61 22.11 -21.11
N SER A 328 -8.77 21.49 -21.27
CA SER A 328 -10.10 22.12 -21.23
C SER A 328 -10.46 22.70 -19.86
N GLN A 329 -10.11 22.03 -18.76
CA GLN A 329 -10.30 22.56 -17.41
C GLN A 329 -9.35 23.71 -17.10
N LEU A 330 -8.12 23.68 -17.59
CA LEU A 330 -7.18 24.79 -17.50
C LEU A 330 -7.67 26.02 -18.26
N LEU A 331 -8.21 25.82 -19.48
CA LEU A 331 -8.81 26.91 -20.27
C LEU A 331 -10.05 27.50 -19.60
N LEU A 332 -10.88 26.65 -18.97
CA LEU A 332 -12.05 27.14 -18.21
C LEU A 332 -11.61 27.93 -16.98
N LEU A 333 -10.60 27.50 -16.23
CA LEU A 333 -10.06 28.25 -15.09
C LEU A 333 -9.41 29.56 -15.54
N LEU A 334 -8.69 29.58 -16.64
CA LEU A 334 -8.13 30.79 -17.23
C LEU A 334 -9.24 31.75 -17.71
N ALA A 335 -10.30 31.23 -18.35
CA ALA A 335 -11.44 32.04 -18.79
C ALA A 335 -12.18 32.70 -17.61
N LEU A 336 -12.30 32.02 -16.44
CA LEU A 336 -12.89 32.55 -15.23
C LEU A 336 -12.01 33.63 -14.58
N LEU A 337 -10.69 33.58 -14.75
CA LEU A 337 -9.78 34.63 -14.25
C LEU A 337 -9.72 35.87 -15.16
N TRP A 338 -10.21 35.77 -16.41
CA TRP A 338 -10.21 36.85 -17.40
C TRP A 338 -11.66 37.38 -17.68
N ALA A 339 -12.66 36.91 -16.95
CA ALA A 339 -13.97 37.44 -17.04
C ALA A 339 -14.00 38.86 -16.39
N PRO A 340 -14.37 39.93 -17.09
CA PRO A 340 -14.35 41.32 -16.61
C PRO A 340 -15.31 41.58 -15.47
#